data_da051eeac133284079d471e1d47dbffe
#
_entry.id   da051eeac133284079d471e1d47dbffe
#
_cell.length_a   1.000
_cell.length_b   1.000
_cell.length_c   1.000
_cell.angle_alpha   90.00
_cell.angle_beta   90.00
_cell.angle_gamma   90.00
#
_symmetry.space_group_name_H-M   'P 1'
#
loop_
_entity.id
_entity.type
_entity.pdbx_description
1 polymer ?
#
loop_
_entity_poly.entity_id
_entity_poly.type
_entity_poly.pdbx_seq_one_letter_code
_entity_poly.pdbx_strand_id
1 'polypeptide(L)'
;MRKALDLTIKGIVQGVGFRPFAYRCAHELGITGWVLNGTFGVKVHAEGEPADLDAFVMRVHDTAPAAAHIAEIQLADGVLEPCDDFKIVASRQDADEKTTLVSADLATCAACEQELFDPGNRRYRYPFINCTNCGPRFTIIDQLPYDRCNTSMAAFPMCPECAEEYADPLNRRFHAQPDACWECGPKISFAVKAGEADAQPGDALLSEHGEERVAEDSGKENQRERCDSDYAITWGNTRQESDAILAQAVQLLRQGGILAVKGLGGFHLVCDAENEQAVATLRQRKRREGKPFAVMMENVETVRTFCQVSEDEQQLLGGSVRPIVLLRLKPSVQLTPGLADHLYELGVMLPYTPLQMLLMHDFAAARGRMLVMTSGNVHDEPIVTDDAEALSALGGIADAVLGNNRAIRARYDDSVVRILDFGQTGSALQFVRRARGYAPTPLHLADEFAAPEHTSICATGPEQKTTACFLREGDAFVTQHVGDMENALVNDAWFETLERYESLFGITPSLLACDKHPEYLTTKWAREQQL
;
A
#
# COMPACT_ATOMS: atom_id res chain seq x y z
N MET A 1 -0.10 -1.28 47.69
CA MET A 1 1.27 -1.93 47.62
C MET A 1 1.55 -2.16 46.16
N ARG A 2 2.58 -1.54 45.61
CA ARG A 2 2.92 -1.67 44.19
C ARG A 2 3.13 -3.13 43.79
N LYS A 3 2.66 -3.46 42.62
CA LYS A 3 2.85 -4.76 41.96
C LYS A 3 3.46 -4.54 40.58
N ALA A 4 3.97 -5.60 40.00
CA ALA A 4 4.39 -5.64 38.62
C ALA A 4 3.50 -6.62 37.84
N LEU A 5 3.20 -6.27 36.57
CA LEU A 5 2.42 -7.06 35.64
C LEU A 5 3.14 -7.08 34.29
N ASP A 6 3.33 -8.28 33.74
CA ASP A 6 3.87 -8.48 32.40
C ASP A 6 2.73 -8.78 31.43
N LEU A 7 2.65 -8.00 30.33
CA LEU A 7 1.69 -8.23 29.26
C LEU A 7 2.42 -8.68 28.01
N THR A 8 1.93 -9.74 27.38
CA THR A 8 2.31 -10.10 25.99
C THR A 8 1.08 -9.92 25.11
N ILE A 9 1.19 -9.01 24.15
CA ILE A 9 0.06 -8.57 23.30
C ILE A 9 0.35 -9.03 21.88
N LYS A 10 -0.51 -9.90 21.36
CA LYS A 10 -0.41 -10.48 20.02
C LYS A 10 -1.44 -9.85 19.08
N GLY A 11 -1.20 -9.94 17.77
CA GLY A 11 -2.06 -9.37 16.74
C GLY A 11 -1.36 -8.32 15.88
N ILE A 12 -2.14 -7.44 15.24
CA ILE A 12 -1.62 -6.29 14.49
C ILE A 12 -1.36 -5.16 15.49
N VAL A 13 -0.22 -5.21 16.15
CA VAL A 13 0.17 -4.28 17.21
C VAL A 13 1.50 -3.56 16.94
N GLN A 14 2.12 -3.85 15.79
CA GLN A 14 3.32 -3.15 15.32
C GLN A 14 3.03 -2.31 14.08
N GLY A 15 3.71 -1.15 13.96
CA GLY A 15 3.49 -0.23 12.84
C GLY A 15 2.16 0.56 12.90
N VAL A 16 1.41 0.45 13.98
CA VAL A 16 0.06 1.04 14.17
C VAL A 16 0.02 2.04 15.34
N GLY A 17 1.19 2.49 15.83
CA GLY A 17 1.26 3.45 16.93
C GLY A 17 1.00 2.85 18.32
N PHE A 18 1.11 1.53 18.47
CA PHE A 18 0.77 0.84 19.73
C PHE A 18 1.73 1.18 20.87
N ARG A 19 3.06 1.17 20.63
CA ARG A 19 4.06 1.55 21.65
C ARG A 19 3.86 2.97 22.19
N PRO A 20 3.71 4.03 21.34
CA PRO A 20 3.35 5.37 21.78
C PRO A 20 2.02 5.43 22.55
N PHE A 21 1.06 4.64 22.15
CA PHE A 21 -0.23 4.56 22.84
C PHE A 21 -0.09 3.97 24.24
N ALA A 22 0.58 2.82 24.38
CA ALA A 22 0.84 2.20 25.68
C ALA A 22 1.64 3.14 26.61
N TYR A 23 2.63 3.85 26.06
CA TYR A 23 3.40 4.86 26.78
C TYR A 23 2.48 5.97 27.36
N ARG A 24 1.59 6.56 26.55
CA ARG A 24 0.67 7.60 27.03
C ARG A 24 -0.29 7.07 28.08
N CYS A 25 -0.85 5.87 27.90
CA CYS A 25 -1.73 5.25 28.88
C CYS A 25 -1.04 5.04 30.22
N ALA A 26 0.21 4.57 30.21
CA ALA A 26 1.00 4.38 31.43
C ALA A 26 1.30 5.71 32.14
N HIS A 27 1.68 6.74 31.38
CA HIS A 27 1.99 8.06 31.91
C HIS A 27 0.77 8.72 32.57
N GLU A 28 -0.40 8.63 31.93
CA GLU A 28 -1.66 9.17 32.46
C GLU A 28 -2.13 8.48 33.75
N LEU A 29 -1.77 7.22 33.94
CA LEU A 29 -2.12 6.40 35.11
C LEU A 29 -0.99 6.34 36.17
N GLY A 30 0.14 7.04 35.96
CA GLY A 30 1.29 7.03 36.88
C GLY A 30 1.98 5.68 37.00
N ILE A 31 1.92 4.84 35.96
CA ILE A 31 2.55 3.54 35.86
C ILE A 31 3.99 3.71 35.40
N THR A 32 4.92 2.96 35.99
CA THR A 32 6.31 2.86 35.56
C THR A 32 6.57 1.52 34.87
N GLY A 33 7.68 1.41 34.12
CA GLY A 33 8.01 0.17 33.41
C GLY A 33 8.51 0.41 31.99
N TRP A 34 8.17 -0.51 31.09
CA TRP A 34 8.62 -0.39 29.70
C TRP A 34 7.70 -1.14 28.71
N VAL A 35 7.79 -0.72 27.44
CA VAL A 35 7.17 -1.39 26.30
C VAL A 35 8.18 -1.62 25.17
N LEU A 36 8.14 -2.80 24.53
CA LEU A 36 8.99 -3.13 23.38
C LEU A 36 8.23 -3.92 22.31
N ASN A 37 8.76 -3.89 21.07
CA ASN A 37 8.38 -4.82 20.03
C ASN A 37 9.27 -6.06 20.08
N GLY A 38 8.68 -7.25 19.92
CA GLY A 38 9.36 -8.52 19.73
C GLY A 38 8.87 -9.24 18.48
N THR A 39 9.51 -10.34 18.14
CA THR A 39 9.06 -11.20 17.01
C THR A 39 7.72 -11.88 17.28
N PHE A 40 7.25 -11.89 18.51
CA PHE A 40 5.99 -12.47 18.99
C PHE A 40 4.86 -11.43 19.21
N GLY A 41 5.11 -10.13 19.04
CA GLY A 41 4.13 -9.07 19.31
C GLY A 41 4.70 -7.89 20.07
N VAL A 42 3.92 -7.31 21.00
CA VAL A 42 4.35 -6.25 21.92
C VAL A 42 4.42 -6.82 23.34
N LYS A 43 5.54 -6.54 24.03
CA LYS A 43 5.72 -6.86 25.45
C LYS A 43 5.69 -5.58 26.26
N VAL A 44 4.95 -5.62 27.37
CA VAL A 44 4.85 -4.52 28.33
C VAL A 44 5.17 -5.06 29.72
N HIS A 45 6.06 -4.37 30.43
CA HIS A 45 6.24 -4.52 31.87
C HIS A 45 5.67 -3.28 32.54
N ALA A 46 4.69 -3.44 33.41
CA ALA A 46 3.98 -2.35 34.06
C ALA A 46 4.02 -2.50 35.59
N GLU A 47 4.40 -1.42 36.28
CA GLU A 47 4.44 -1.38 37.74
C GLU A 47 3.61 -0.25 38.30
N GLY A 48 2.72 -0.55 39.25
CA GLY A 48 1.81 0.42 39.85
C GLY A 48 0.98 -0.13 41.00
N GLU A 49 0.06 0.64 41.51
CA GLU A 49 -0.96 0.12 42.41
C GLU A 49 -1.94 -0.78 41.63
N PRO A 50 -2.50 -1.83 42.24
CA PRO A 50 -3.33 -2.81 41.53
C PRO A 50 -4.49 -2.19 40.72
N ALA A 51 -5.15 -1.17 41.27
CA ALA A 51 -6.27 -0.49 40.56
C ALA A 51 -5.80 0.26 39.31
N ASP A 52 -4.59 0.83 39.30
CA ASP A 52 -4.03 1.53 38.15
C ASP A 52 -3.56 0.54 37.08
N LEU A 53 -3.02 -0.63 37.49
CA LEU A 53 -2.67 -1.72 36.57
C LEU A 53 -3.92 -2.31 35.89
N ASP A 54 -4.99 -2.54 36.64
CA ASP A 54 -6.26 -2.99 36.07
C ASP A 54 -6.83 -1.97 35.07
N ALA A 55 -6.81 -0.67 35.43
CA ALA A 55 -7.23 0.41 34.54
C ALA A 55 -6.34 0.50 33.27
N PHE A 56 -5.05 0.24 33.40
CA PHE A 56 -4.11 0.21 32.26
C PHE A 56 -4.45 -0.92 31.30
N VAL A 57 -4.66 -2.14 31.80
CA VAL A 57 -5.04 -3.29 30.96
C VAL A 57 -6.34 -3.04 30.22
N MET A 58 -7.38 -2.55 30.92
CA MET A 58 -8.65 -2.20 30.30
C MET A 58 -8.48 -1.13 29.21
N ARG A 59 -7.73 -0.06 29.50
CA ARG A 59 -7.50 1.01 28.55
C ARG A 59 -6.72 0.52 27.31
N VAL A 60 -5.70 -0.30 27.50
CA VAL A 60 -4.92 -0.92 26.42
C VAL A 60 -5.82 -1.76 25.50
N HIS A 61 -6.77 -2.49 26.07
CA HIS A 61 -7.73 -3.28 25.31
C HIS A 61 -8.80 -2.41 24.61
N ASP A 62 -9.46 -1.51 25.34
CA ASP A 62 -10.67 -0.83 24.88
C ASP A 62 -10.43 0.38 23.98
N THR A 63 -9.27 1.05 24.12
CA THR A 63 -8.95 2.30 23.41
C THR A 63 -7.71 2.20 22.52
N ALA A 64 -7.35 1.00 22.10
CA ALA A 64 -6.23 0.76 21.18
C ALA A 64 -6.35 1.61 19.90
N PRO A 65 -5.23 1.99 19.27
CA PRO A 65 -5.27 2.71 18.00
C PRO A 65 -6.16 2.03 16.97
N ALA A 66 -6.93 2.79 16.19
CA ALA A 66 -7.93 2.26 15.25
C ALA A 66 -7.34 1.29 14.19
N ALA A 67 -6.04 1.37 13.92
CA ALA A 67 -5.32 0.47 13.03
C ALA A 67 -4.75 -0.77 13.75
N ALA A 68 -4.82 -0.83 15.09
CA ALA A 68 -4.42 -1.98 15.86
C ALA A 68 -5.53 -3.02 15.90
N HIS A 69 -5.15 -4.29 15.86
CA HIS A 69 -6.05 -5.41 16.11
C HIS A 69 -5.39 -6.34 17.11
N ILE A 70 -5.91 -6.30 18.35
CA ILE A 70 -5.42 -7.17 19.43
C ILE A 70 -6.14 -8.50 19.30
N ALA A 71 -5.39 -9.56 19.03
CA ALA A 71 -5.92 -10.92 18.98
C ALA A 71 -5.92 -11.56 20.38
N GLU A 72 -4.87 -11.31 21.16
CA GLU A 72 -4.70 -11.89 22.50
C GLU A 72 -3.90 -10.95 23.41
N ILE A 73 -4.28 -10.87 24.68
CA ILE A 73 -3.48 -10.28 25.76
C ILE A 73 -3.23 -11.36 26.80
N GLN A 74 -1.99 -11.80 26.92
CA GLN A 74 -1.55 -12.70 27.97
C GLN A 74 -1.02 -11.88 29.13
N LEU A 75 -1.48 -12.17 30.36
CA LEU A 75 -1.08 -11.51 31.59
C LEU A 75 -0.28 -12.49 32.47
N ALA A 76 0.80 -12.01 33.05
CA ALA A 76 1.59 -12.76 34.03
C ALA A 76 2.02 -11.83 35.16
N ASP A 77 2.14 -12.36 36.37
CA ASP A 77 2.73 -11.61 37.49
C ASP A 77 4.20 -11.30 37.17
N GLY A 78 4.56 -10.02 37.20
CA GLY A 78 5.91 -9.53 36.99
C GLY A 78 6.70 -9.44 38.29
N VAL A 79 8.00 -9.27 38.14
CA VAL A 79 8.90 -8.96 39.28
C VAL A 79 9.20 -7.47 39.25
N LEU A 80 9.06 -6.77 40.39
CA LEU A 80 9.38 -5.34 40.48
C LEU A 80 10.84 -5.09 40.07
N GLU A 81 11.03 -4.23 39.08
CA GLU A 81 12.30 -3.74 38.57
C GLU A 81 12.54 -2.30 39.07
N PRO A 82 13.78 -1.78 39.09
CA PRO A 82 14.04 -0.38 39.46
C PRO A 82 13.62 0.58 38.31
N CYS A 83 12.32 0.70 38.05
CA CYS A 83 11.74 1.58 37.05
C CYS A 83 11.28 2.89 37.67
N ASP A 84 11.98 4.01 37.34
CA ASP A 84 11.59 5.36 37.79
C ASP A 84 10.54 6.02 36.90
N ASP A 85 10.38 5.52 35.67
CA ASP A 85 9.47 6.07 34.64
C ASP A 85 9.00 4.95 33.71
N PHE A 86 8.04 5.25 32.82
CA PHE A 86 7.65 4.32 31.75
C PHE A 86 8.43 4.64 30.47
N LYS A 87 9.06 3.63 29.84
CA LYS A 87 9.96 3.82 28.69
C LYS A 87 9.59 2.94 27.51
N ILE A 88 9.80 3.45 26.29
CA ILE A 88 9.86 2.60 25.10
C ILE A 88 11.30 2.14 24.94
N VAL A 89 11.53 0.83 25.01
CA VAL A 89 12.87 0.26 24.88
C VAL A 89 13.07 -0.38 23.52
N ALA A 90 14.34 -0.67 23.19
CA ALA A 90 14.71 -1.26 21.90
C ALA A 90 13.98 -2.58 21.65
N SER A 91 13.58 -2.81 20.41
CA SER A 91 12.97 -4.07 19.97
C SER A 91 13.93 -5.24 20.18
N ARG A 92 13.39 -6.42 20.49
CA ARG A 92 14.17 -7.65 20.67
C ARG A 92 13.80 -8.66 19.58
N GLN A 93 14.82 -9.37 19.11
CA GLN A 93 14.64 -10.58 18.30
C GLN A 93 14.77 -11.77 19.24
N ASP A 94 13.67 -12.38 19.59
CA ASP A 94 13.69 -13.63 20.33
C ASP A 94 13.74 -14.79 19.32
N ALA A 95 14.46 -15.87 19.68
CA ALA A 95 14.66 -17.02 18.79
C ALA A 95 13.38 -17.86 18.57
N ASP A 96 12.37 -17.61 19.40
CA ASP A 96 11.10 -18.34 19.38
C ASP A 96 10.11 -17.70 18.41
N GLU A 97 9.15 -18.47 17.93
CA GLU A 97 8.16 -18.27 16.88
C GLU A 97 7.80 -16.82 16.49
N LYS A 98 7.94 -16.51 15.20
CA LYS A 98 7.47 -15.24 14.61
C LYS A 98 5.94 -15.23 14.55
N THR A 99 5.29 -14.72 15.60
CA THR A 99 3.82 -14.61 15.66
C THR A 99 3.31 -13.19 15.40
N THR A 100 4.22 -12.22 15.22
CA THR A 100 3.85 -10.84 14.93
C THR A 100 3.21 -10.69 13.55
N LEU A 101 2.07 -10.01 13.51
CA LEU A 101 1.38 -9.65 12.27
C LEU A 101 1.87 -8.32 11.73
N VAL A 102 2.02 -8.24 10.42
CA VAL A 102 2.36 -7.01 9.70
C VAL A 102 1.09 -6.28 9.32
N SER A 103 1.00 -4.99 9.68
CA SER A 103 -0.11 -4.14 9.23
C SER A 103 -0.09 -3.97 7.72
N ALA A 104 -1.25 -3.95 7.09
CA ALA A 104 -1.43 -3.47 5.73
C ALA A 104 -1.06 -1.98 5.61
N ASP A 105 -0.80 -1.52 4.39
CA ASP A 105 -0.60 -0.10 4.10
C ASP A 105 -1.89 0.69 4.36
N LEU A 106 -1.75 1.87 4.97
CA LEU A 106 -2.86 2.73 5.36
C LEU A 106 -2.87 4.00 4.52
N ALA A 107 -4.05 4.45 4.13
CA ALA A 107 -4.23 5.74 3.47
C ALA A 107 -3.79 6.90 4.37
N THR A 108 -3.42 8.02 3.77
CA THR A 108 -3.08 9.25 4.47
C THR A 108 -4.24 9.68 5.37
N CYS A 109 -3.97 9.88 6.65
CA CYS A 109 -5.00 10.29 7.62
C CYS A 109 -5.31 11.79 7.52
N ALA A 110 -6.46 12.21 8.02
CA ALA A 110 -6.94 13.60 7.95
C ALA A 110 -5.95 14.62 8.53
N ALA A 111 -5.24 14.27 9.63
CA ALA A 111 -4.25 15.17 10.20
C ALA A 111 -3.01 15.35 9.30
N CYS A 112 -2.55 14.29 8.59
CA CYS A 112 -1.49 14.41 7.60
C CYS A 112 -1.95 15.14 6.34
N GLU A 113 -3.21 14.94 5.93
CA GLU A 113 -3.82 15.66 4.80
C GLU A 113 -3.93 17.15 5.12
N GLN A 114 -4.37 17.53 6.33
CA GLN A 114 -4.39 18.91 6.76
C GLN A 114 -3.00 19.56 6.72
N GLU A 115 -1.96 18.89 7.25
CA GLU A 115 -0.59 19.39 7.20
C GLU A 115 -0.02 19.44 5.77
N LEU A 116 -0.44 18.51 4.88
CA LEU A 116 -0.05 18.49 3.47
C LEU A 116 -0.48 19.77 2.75
N PHE A 117 -1.63 20.33 3.11
CA PHE A 117 -2.21 21.52 2.49
C PHE A 117 -2.07 22.79 3.34
N ASP A 118 -1.42 22.73 4.50
CA ASP A 118 -1.14 23.92 5.33
C ASP A 118 0.16 24.60 4.94
N PRO A 119 0.13 25.82 4.34
CA PRO A 119 1.34 26.56 3.97
C PRO A 119 2.27 26.89 5.13
N GLY A 120 1.77 26.89 6.37
CA GLY A 120 2.56 27.11 7.58
C GLY A 120 3.31 25.87 8.06
N ASN A 121 3.01 24.68 7.54
CA ASN A 121 3.65 23.44 7.95
C ASN A 121 4.95 23.20 7.19
N ARG A 122 5.99 22.69 7.88
CA ARG A 122 7.29 22.37 7.26
C ARG A 122 7.21 21.24 6.21
N ARG A 123 6.14 20.41 6.24
CA ARG A 123 5.83 19.37 5.26
C ARG A 123 4.76 19.79 4.24
N TYR A 124 4.46 21.10 4.15
CA TYR A 124 3.54 21.61 3.14
C TYR A 124 3.90 21.06 1.75
N ARG A 125 2.92 20.42 1.11
CA ARG A 125 3.00 19.76 -0.20
C ARG A 125 4.07 18.66 -0.30
N TYR A 126 4.54 18.09 0.83
CA TYR A 126 5.52 17.01 0.80
C TYR A 126 4.89 15.67 0.41
N PRO A 127 5.26 15.05 -0.75
CA PRO A 127 4.54 13.90 -1.35
C PRO A 127 4.64 12.59 -0.54
N PHE A 128 5.39 12.58 0.56
CA PHE A 128 5.61 11.39 1.40
C PHE A 128 5.30 11.65 2.88
N ILE A 129 4.52 12.71 3.19
CA ILE A 129 4.10 12.99 4.56
C ILE A 129 3.31 11.81 5.15
N ASN A 130 3.59 11.46 6.39
CA ASN A 130 2.91 10.40 7.13
C ASN A 130 3.08 10.59 8.64
N CYS A 131 2.44 9.70 9.42
CA CYS A 131 2.62 9.58 10.85
C CYS A 131 2.43 8.12 11.29
N THR A 132 2.34 7.84 12.59
CA THR A 132 2.11 6.49 13.11
C THR A 132 0.78 5.88 12.67
N ASN A 133 -0.21 6.69 12.29
CA ASN A 133 -1.57 6.25 11.94
C ASN A 133 -1.81 6.09 10.45
N CYS A 134 -0.84 6.37 9.57
CA CYS A 134 -1.03 6.32 8.12
C CYS A 134 0.27 6.05 7.36
N GLY A 135 0.18 5.81 6.06
CA GLY A 135 1.30 5.61 5.16
C GLY A 135 1.68 4.13 4.96
N PRO A 136 2.82 3.87 4.33
CA PRO A 136 3.25 2.53 3.95
C PRO A 136 3.65 1.68 5.16
N ARG A 137 3.44 0.37 5.06
CA ARG A 137 3.80 -0.66 6.04
C ARG A 137 4.37 -1.89 5.31
N PHE A 138 3.49 -2.76 4.80
CA PHE A 138 3.89 -3.99 4.11
C PHE A 138 4.69 -3.72 2.84
N THR A 139 4.38 -2.65 2.12
CA THR A 139 5.10 -2.29 0.89
C THR A 139 6.53 -1.81 1.10
N ILE A 140 6.91 -1.47 2.33
CA ILE A 140 8.27 -0.99 2.64
C ILE A 140 9.07 -1.90 3.56
N ILE A 141 8.46 -2.91 4.21
CA ILE A 141 9.15 -3.76 5.18
C ILE A 141 10.05 -4.77 4.48
N ASP A 142 11.27 -4.96 4.99
CA ASP A 142 12.19 -6.01 4.57
C ASP A 142 12.07 -7.22 5.51
N GLN A 143 12.04 -6.99 6.83
CA GLN A 143 11.94 -8.04 7.85
C GLN A 143 11.33 -7.53 9.15
N LEU A 144 10.89 -8.43 10.00
CA LEU A 144 10.46 -8.13 11.38
C LEU A 144 11.66 -8.09 12.34
N PRO A 145 11.58 -7.31 13.44
CA PRO A 145 10.48 -6.42 13.84
C PRO A 145 10.36 -5.18 12.93
N TYR A 146 9.16 -4.59 12.86
CA TYR A 146 8.90 -3.39 12.05
C TYR A 146 9.59 -2.16 12.67
N ASP A 147 10.85 -1.98 12.33
CA ASP A 147 11.66 -0.82 12.67
C ASP A 147 12.29 -0.22 11.41
N ARG A 148 12.63 1.09 11.41
CA ARG A 148 13.08 1.83 10.21
C ARG A 148 14.25 1.16 9.50
N CYS A 149 15.22 0.63 10.25
CA CYS A 149 16.38 -0.08 9.68
C CYS A 149 16.00 -1.38 8.94
N ASN A 150 14.81 -1.91 9.21
CA ASN A 150 14.26 -3.11 8.57
C ASN A 150 13.24 -2.76 7.47
N THR A 151 13.34 -1.57 6.90
CA THR A 151 12.44 -1.08 5.84
C THR A 151 13.23 -0.37 4.75
N SER A 152 12.61 -0.14 3.59
CA SER A 152 13.19 0.69 2.52
C SER A 152 13.49 2.13 2.95
N MET A 153 12.98 2.58 4.11
CA MET A 153 13.31 3.89 4.69
C MET A 153 14.68 3.93 5.37
N ALA A 154 15.37 2.81 5.54
CA ALA A 154 16.76 2.75 6.00
C ALA A 154 17.70 3.57 5.10
N ALA A 155 17.38 3.68 3.80
CA ALA A 155 18.12 4.50 2.83
C ALA A 155 18.00 6.02 3.06
N PHE A 156 17.11 6.47 3.96
CA PHE A 156 16.81 7.88 4.21
C PHE A 156 17.09 8.26 5.68
N PRO A 157 18.36 8.59 6.03
CA PRO A 157 18.70 9.05 7.37
C PRO A 157 17.90 10.30 7.76
N MET A 158 17.36 10.32 8.98
CA MET A 158 16.55 11.45 9.45
C MET A 158 17.39 12.70 9.65
N CYS A 159 16.88 13.86 9.27
CA CYS A 159 17.41 15.15 9.71
C CYS A 159 17.15 15.35 11.22
N PRO A 160 17.84 16.33 11.87
CA PRO A 160 17.69 16.55 13.31
C PRO A 160 16.25 16.76 13.75
N GLU A 161 15.46 17.54 13.03
CA GLU A 161 14.06 17.83 13.35
C GLU A 161 13.16 16.58 13.23
N CYS A 162 13.35 15.75 12.21
CA CYS A 162 12.61 14.49 12.09
C CYS A 162 13.03 13.49 13.17
N ALA A 163 14.31 13.46 13.56
CA ALA A 163 14.80 12.62 14.63
C ALA A 163 14.22 13.06 16.00
N GLU A 164 14.09 14.36 16.24
CA GLU A 164 13.46 14.90 17.44
C GLU A 164 11.96 14.51 17.50
N GLU A 165 11.20 14.74 16.41
CA GLU A 165 9.80 14.32 16.34
C GLU A 165 9.62 12.81 16.50
N TYR A 166 10.53 12.02 15.94
CA TYR A 166 10.55 10.57 16.07
C TYR A 166 10.82 10.10 17.50
N ALA A 167 11.62 10.86 18.26
CA ALA A 167 11.99 10.55 19.66
C ALA A 167 11.02 11.14 20.69
N ASP A 168 10.16 12.11 20.32
CA ASP A 168 9.23 12.77 21.24
C ASP A 168 7.93 11.95 21.41
N PRO A 169 7.67 11.38 22.61
CA PRO A 169 6.48 10.57 22.88
C PRO A 169 5.14 11.33 22.72
N LEU A 170 5.16 12.66 22.79
CA LEU A 170 3.99 13.51 22.61
C LEU A 170 3.72 13.84 21.15
N ASN A 171 4.69 13.60 20.27
CA ASN A 171 4.54 13.86 18.86
C ASN A 171 3.80 12.71 18.15
N ARG A 172 2.91 13.04 17.21
CA ARG A 172 2.18 12.04 16.42
C ARG A 172 3.06 11.26 15.43
N ARG A 173 4.36 11.63 15.29
CA ARG A 173 5.38 10.92 14.51
C ARG A 173 6.32 10.07 15.38
N PHE A 174 6.05 10.03 16.67
CA PHE A 174 6.81 9.20 17.59
C PHE A 174 6.89 7.75 17.11
N HIS A 175 8.11 7.24 16.82
CA HIS A 175 8.34 5.92 16.23
C HIS A 175 7.59 5.64 14.91
N ALA A 176 7.23 6.68 14.13
CA ALA A 176 6.69 6.49 12.80
C ALA A 176 7.82 6.10 11.82
N GLN A 177 7.93 4.83 11.50
CA GLN A 177 9.05 4.29 10.72
C GLN A 177 9.24 4.98 9.35
N PRO A 178 8.15 5.32 8.60
CA PRO A 178 8.30 6.02 7.33
C PRO A 178 8.42 7.55 7.45
N ASP A 179 8.50 8.13 8.67
CA ASP A 179 8.58 9.59 8.84
C ASP A 179 9.76 10.21 8.09
N ALA A 180 9.49 11.34 7.44
CA ALA A 180 10.45 12.10 6.64
C ALA A 180 9.95 13.52 6.33
N CYS A 181 10.81 14.35 5.76
CA CYS A 181 10.49 15.69 5.28
C CYS A 181 11.26 16.02 3.99
N TRP A 182 11.12 17.26 3.51
CA TRP A 182 11.81 17.74 2.32
C TRP A 182 13.33 17.57 2.36
N GLU A 183 13.95 17.63 3.52
CA GLU A 183 15.40 17.51 3.70
C GLU A 183 15.85 16.04 3.64
N CYS A 184 15.22 15.16 4.40
CA CYS A 184 15.75 13.82 4.67
C CYS A 184 14.99 12.68 3.99
N GLY A 185 13.87 12.94 3.34
CA GLY A 185 13.03 11.87 2.82
C GLY A 185 13.10 11.65 1.32
N PRO A 186 12.28 10.72 0.83
CA PRO A 186 12.16 10.42 -0.59
C PRO A 186 11.83 11.64 -1.43
N LYS A 187 12.24 11.60 -2.70
CA LYS A 187 12.03 12.64 -3.71
C LYS A 187 11.27 12.06 -4.90
N ILE A 188 10.42 12.88 -5.52
CA ILE A 188 9.78 12.52 -6.78
C ILE A 188 10.71 12.79 -7.96
N SER A 189 10.52 12.04 -9.03
CA SER A 189 11.18 12.24 -10.31
C SER A 189 10.16 12.33 -11.45
N PHE A 190 10.51 13.04 -12.50
CA PHE A 190 9.71 13.12 -13.72
C PHE A 190 10.59 12.78 -14.91
N ALA A 191 10.23 11.72 -15.63
CA ALA A 191 10.98 11.26 -16.79
C ALA A 191 10.14 11.37 -18.05
N VAL A 192 10.70 11.99 -19.09
CA VAL A 192 10.15 12.10 -20.44
C VAL A 192 11.15 11.58 -21.46
N LYS A 193 10.71 11.09 -22.62
CA LYS A 193 11.64 10.64 -23.68
C LYS A 193 12.53 11.78 -24.14
N ALA A 194 13.84 11.50 -24.27
CA ALA A 194 14.79 12.45 -24.81
C ALA A 194 14.44 12.75 -26.29
N GLY A 195 14.29 14.03 -26.63
CA GLY A 195 13.78 14.47 -27.93
C GLY A 195 12.37 15.08 -27.87
N GLU A 196 11.59 14.75 -26.86
CA GLU A 196 10.33 15.44 -26.54
C GLU A 196 10.52 16.56 -25.49
N ALA A 197 11.69 16.58 -24.83
CA ALA A 197 12.04 17.59 -23.82
C ALA A 197 12.24 18.99 -24.40
N ASP A 198 12.57 19.11 -25.70
CA ASP A 198 12.80 20.40 -26.41
C ASP A 198 11.59 20.89 -27.21
N ALA A 199 10.51 20.12 -27.29
CA ALA A 199 9.29 20.52 -27.97
C ALA A 199 8.46 21.45 -27.08
N GLN A 200 8.35 22.72 -27.45
CA GLN A 200 7.34 23.61 -26.87
C GLN A 200 5.95 23.03 -27.15
N PRO A 201 4.99 23.14 -26.22
CA PRO A 201 3.65 22.59 -26.40
C PRO A 201 2.95 23.29 -27.58
N GLY A 202 2.91 22.62 -28.71
CA GLY A 202 2.24 23.14 -29.92
C GLY A 202 2.57 22.44 -31.23
N ASP A 203 3.70 21.73 -31.36
CA ASP A 203 4.20 21.27 -32.67
C ASP A 203 4.07 19.77 -32.99
N ALA A 204 3.50 18.94 -32.13
CA ALA A 204 3.40 17.49 -32.33
C ALA A 204 2.07 17.08 -32.98
N LEU A 205 1.76 17.61 -34.16
CA LEU A 205 0.79 17.01 -35.10
C LEU A 205 1.39 17.10 -36.50
N LEU A 206 1.67 15.92 -37.08
CA LEU A 206 2.11 15.62 -38.45
C LEU A 206 3.58 15.20 -38.61
N SER A 207 3.86 13.91 -38.43
CA SER A 207 4.84 13.20 -39.26
C SER A 207 4.54 11.69 -39.28
N GLU A 208 3.80 11.26 -40.29
CA GLU A 208 3.78 9.88 -40.77
C GLU A 208 5.01 9.70 -41.67
N HIS A 209 5.71 8.62 -41.46
CA HIS A 209 6.60 7.80 -42.30
C HIS A 209 7.94 7.51 -41.59
N GLY A 210 8.08 6.30 -41.10
CA GLY A 210 9.31 5.76 -40.55
C GLY A 210 9.71 4.49 -41.29
N GLU A 211 10.90 4.46 -41.83
CA GLU A 211 11.51 3.28 -42.46
C GLU A 211 12.06 2.33 -41.38
N GLU A 212 11.75 1.04 -41.54
CA GLU A 212 12.31 -0.08 -40.77
C GLU A 212 13.82 -0.22 -41.02
N ARG A 213 14.61 -0.24 -39.97
CA ARG A 213 15.97 -0.78 -39.98
C ARG A 213 16.07 -2.00 -39.07
N VAL A 214 16.26 -3.14 -39.69
CA VAL A 214 16.66 -4.40 -39.07
C VAL A 214 18.08 -4.26 -38.54
N ALA A 215 18.32 -4.55 -37.25
CA ALA A 215 19.65 -4.70 -36.67
C ALA A 215 19.77 -6.06 -35.98
N GLU A 216 20.81 -6.76 -36.35
CA GLU A 216 21.15 -8.12 -35.94
C GLU A 216 21.63 -8.21 -34.48
N ASP A 217 21.37 -9.38 -33.93
CA ASP A 217 21.59 -9.88 -32.58
C ASP A 217 23.06 -9.86 -32.15
N SER A 218 23.40 -9.29 -31.00
CA SER A 218 24.56 -9.65 -30.19
C SER A 218 24.50 -9.14 -28.76
N GLY A 219 24.36 -10.01 -27.76
CA GLY A 219 24.93 -9.89 -26.43
C GLY A 219 24.04 -9.30 -25.31
N LYS A 220 23.61 -10.17 -24.43
CA LYS A 220 22.74 -9.92 -23.26
C LYS A 220 23.31 -9.05 -22.10
N GLU A 221 24.51 -8.49 -22.22
CA GLU A 221 25.14 -7.73 -21.12
C GLU A 221 25.01 -6.21 -21.20
N ASN A 222 24.50 -5.64 -22.29
CA ASN A 222 24.47 -4.17 -22.49
C ASN A 222 23.09 -3.52 -22.40
N GLN A 223 22.05 -4.22 -21.92
CA GLN A 223 20.69 -3.67 -21.90
C GLN A 223 20.38 -2.72 -20.72
N ARG A 224 21.10 -2.83 -19.59
CA ARG A 224 20.86 -1.96 -18.41
C ARG A 224 21.40 -0.53 -18.57
N GLU A 225 22.49 -0.33 -19.27
CA GLU A 225 23.08 1.00 -19.47
C GLU A 225 22.42 1.81 -20.60
N ARG A 226 21.70 1.19 -21.52
CA ARG A 226 21.02 1.88 -22.63
C ARG A 226 19.67 2.50 -22.27
N CYS A 227 18.98 2.05 -21.21
CA CYS A 227 17.67 2.60 -20.82
C CYS A 227 17.76 4.03 -20.29
N ASP A 228 18.81 4.40 -19.55
CA ASP A 228 18.93 5.74 -18.96
C ASP A 228 19.23 6.84 -19.99
N SER A 229 19.77 6.50 -21.17
CA SER A 229 20.11 7.47 -22.22
C SER A 229 18.90 7.97 -23.04
N ASP A 230 17.77 7.25 -22.98
CA ASP A 230 16.58 7.56 -23.80
C ASP A 230 15.58 8.45 -23.09
N TYR A 231 15.82 8.78 -21.81
CA TYR A 231 14.94 9.60 -21.00
C TYR A 231 15.67 10.77 -20.34
N ALA A 232 15.04 11.95 -20.36
CA ALA A 232 15.43 13.09 -19.54
C ALA A 232 14.71 13.00 -18.19
N ILE A 233 15.46 12.88 -17.09
CA ILE A 233 14.93 12.72 -15.74
C ILE A 233 15.17 13.98 -14.93
N THR A 234 14.10 14.59 -14.41
CA THR A 234 14.13 15.74 -13.50
C THR A 234 13.75 15.30 -12.08
N TRP A 235 14.52 15.71 -11.07
CA TRP A 235 14.26 15.40 -9.66
C TRP A 235 13.67 16.60 -8.93
N GLY A 236 12.65 16.37 -8.11
CA GLY A 236 12.05 17.33 -7.21
C GLY A 236 12.73 17.32 -5.83
N ASN A 237 13.95 17.86 -5.75
CA ASN A 237 14.73 17.91 -4.51
C ASN A 237 14.19 18.94 -3.51
N THR A 238 13.53 19.98 -4.01
CA THR A 238 12.88 21.04 -3.24
C THR A 238 11.38 21.04 -3.48
N ARG A 239 10.63 21.79 -2.64
CA ARG A 239 9.20 21.97 -2.85
C ARG A 239 8.91 22.63 -4.20
N GLN A 240 9.65 23.68 -4.57
CA GLN A 240 9.43 24.38 -5.84
C GLN A 240 9.66 23.49 -7.06
N GLU A 241 10.71 22.66 -7.04
CA GLU A 241 10.96 21.69 -8.11
C GLU A 241 9.86 20.61 -8.17
N SER A 242 9.41 20.12 -7.02
CA SER A 242 8.31 19.16 -6.97
C SER A 242 6.97 19.76 -7.43
N ASP A 243 6.69 21.01 -7.08
CA ASP A 243 5.52 21.74 -7.57
C ASP A 243 5.59 21.94 -9.10
N ALA A 244 6.77 22.21 -9.64
CA ALA A 244 6.98 22.30 -11.08
C ALA A 244 6.76 20.94 -11.79
N ILE A 245 7.23 19.84 -11.21
CA ILE A 245 6.99 18.48 -11.70
C ILE A 245 5.49 18.17 -11.69
N LEU A 246 4.77 18.46 -10.60
CA LEU A 246 3.34 18.24 -10.51
C LEU A 246 2.57 19.08 -11.53
N ALA A 247 2.97 20.32 -11.75
CA ALA A 247 2.36 21.18 -12.76
C ALA A 247 2.55 20.60 -14.18
N GLN A 248 3.73 20.08 -14.52
CA GLN A 248 3.99 19.40 -15.79
C GLN A 248 3.13 18.13 -15.94
N ALA A 249 3.03 17.32 -14.87
CA ALA A 249 2.19 16.11 -14.86
C ALA A 249 0.71 16.46 -15.09
N VAL A 250 0.17 17.48 -14.42
CA VAL A 250 -1.20 17.96 -14.61
C VAL A 250 -1.42 18.50 -16.03
N GLN A 251 -0.47 19.28 -16.55
CA GLN A 251 -0.53 19.79 -17.91
C GLN A 251 -0.58 18.66 -18.94
N LEU A 252 0.29 17.64 -18.81
CA LEU A 252 0.30 16.45 -19.65
C LEU A 252 -1.08 15.76 -19.65
N LEU A 253 -1.65 15.50 -18.47
CA LEU A 253 -2.96 14.87 -18.32
C LEU A 253 -4.08 15.71 -18.98
N ARG A 254 -4.07 17.04 -18.78
CA ARG A 254 -5.06 17.94 -19.39
C ARG A 254 -4.95 18.02 -20.90
N GLN A 255 -3.79 17.76 -21.48
CA GLN A 255 -3.55 17.67 -22.92
C GLN A 255 -3.92 16.30 -23.51
N GLY A 256 -4.39 15.35 -22.67
CA GLY A 256 -4.78 14.01 -23.08
C GLY A 256 -3.63 13.00 -23.08
N GLY A 257 -2.49 13.34 -22.49
CA GLY A 257 -1.36 12.43 -22.30
C GLY A 257 -1.62 11.36 -21.24
N ILE A 258 -0.83 10.30 -21.29
CA ILE A 258 -0.85 9.17 -20.36
C ILE A 258 0.37 9.26 -19.44
N LEU A 259 0.15 9.24 -18.13
CA LEU A 259 1.18 9.32 -17.12
C LEU A 259 1.30 7.98 -16.38
N ALA A 260 2.53 7.45 -16.21
CA ALA A 260 2.80 6.39 -15.26
C ALA A 260 3.16 7.00 -13.90
N VAL A 261 2.43 6.67 -12.83
CA VAL A 261 2.62 7.23 -11.48
C VAL A 261 2.99 6.13 -10.50
N LYS A 262 4.12 6.27 -9.80
CA LYS A 262 4.54 5.32 -8.77
C LYS A 262 3.69 5.46 -7.50
N GLY A 263 2.92 4.41 -7.18
CA GLY A 263 2.09 4.29 -5.99
C GLY A 263 2.81 3.67 -4.79
N LEU A 264 2.06 2.97 -3.91
CA LEU A 264 2.60 2.22 -2.78
C LEU A 264 3.13 0.85 -3.21
N GLY A 265 2.33 0.08 -3.95
CA GLY A 265 2.64 -1.30 -4.32
C GLY A 265 3.00 -1.50 -5.79
N GLY A 266 3.14 -0.44 -6.56
CA GLY A 266 3.48 -0.45 -7.98
C GLY A 266 3.06 0.83 -8.68
N PHE A 267 3.29 0.87 -9.98
CA PHE A 267 2.89 1.99 -10.83
C PHE A 267 1.42 1.93 -11.25
N HIS A 268 0.84 3.09 -11.49
CA HIS A 268 -0.46 3.25 -12.14
C HIS A 268 -0.30 3.94 -13.48
N LEU A 269 -1.08 3.53 -14.48
CA LEU A 269 -1.28 4.29 -15.70
C LEU A 269 -2.50 5.20 -15.54
N VAL A 270 -2.30 6.47 -15.79
CA VAL A 270 -3.23 7.57 -15.47
C VAL A 270 -3.49 8.40 -16.70
N CYS A 271 -4.76 8.74 -16.97
CA CYS A 271 -5.14 9.76 -17.96
C CYS A 271 -6.41 10.50 -17.50
N ASP A 272 -6.73 11.61 -18.15
CA ASP A 272 -8.00 12.31 -17.93
C ASP A 272 -9.17 11.41 -18.38
N ALA A 273 -10.00 10.97 -17.43
CA ALA A 273 -11.11 10.06 -17.68
C ALA A 273 -12.27 10.71 -18.46
N GLU A 274 -12.30 12.03 -18.56
CA GLU A 274 -13.29 12.78 -19.32
C GLU A 274 -12.82 13.10 -20.76
N ASN A 275 -11.57 12.76 -21.09
CA ASN A 275 -11.01 12.91 -22.43
C ASN A 275 -11.12 11.58 -23.20
N GLU A 276 -12.06 11.50 -24.15
CA GLU A 276 -12.34 10.30 -24.94
C GLU A 276 -11.10 9.80 -25.68
N GLN A 277 -10.30 10.70 -26.26
CA GLN A 277 -9.10 10.34 -26.99
C GLN A 277 -8.03 9.74 -26.06
N ALA A 278 -7.86 10.30 -24.84
CA ALA A 278 -6.92 9.79 -23.85
C ALA A 278 -7.32 8.37 -23.39
N VAL A 279 -8.62 8.15 -23.11
CA VAL A 279 -9.15 6.83 -22.72
C VAL A 279 -8.97 5.81 -23.84
N ALA A 280 -9.27 6.18 -25.08
CA ALA A 280 -9.10 5.31 -26.25
C ALA A 280 -7.62 4.96 -26.48
N THR A 281 -6.73 5.95 -26.40
CA THR A 281 -5.27 5.76 -26.54
C THR A 281 -4.71 4.85 -25.46
N LEU A 282 -5.12 5.04 -24.19
CA LEU A 282 -4.71 4.16 -23.10
C LEU A 282 -5.16 2.71 -23.31
N ARG A 283 -6.42 2.51 -23.77
CA ARG A 283 -6.93 1.17 -24.10
C ARG A 283 -6.08 0.50 -25.18
N GLN A 284 -5.83 1.23 -26.26
CA GLN A 284 -5.06 0.73 -27.39
C GLN A 284 -3.64 0.36 -26.99
N ARG A 285 -2.89 1.29 -26.35
CA ARG A 285 -1.49 1.07 -25.95
C ARG A 285 -1.36 -0.05 -24.91
N LYS A 286 -2.29 -0.12 -23.94
CA LYS A 286 -2.32 -1.17 -22.92
C LYS A 286 -2.88 -2.51 -23.43
N ARG A 287 -3.42 -2.57 -24.67
CA ARG A 287 -4.12 -3.73 -25.25
C ARG A 287 -5.22 -4.27 -24.33
N ARG A 288 -5.97 -3.33 -23.70
CA ARG A 288 -7.00 -3.67 -22.70
C ARG A 288 -8.37 -3.71 -23.36
N GLU A 289 -8.76 -4.91 -23.81
CA GLU A 289 -10.09 -5.14 -24.40
C GLU A 289 -11.13 -5.38 -23.28
N GLY A 290 -12.26 -4.70 -23.35
CA GLY A 290 -13.47 -5.00 -22.55
C GLY A 290 -13.42 -4.74 -21.04
N LYS A 291 -12.30 -4.90 -20.33
CA LYS A 291 -12.21 -4.66 -18.88
C LYS A 291 -12.45 -3.16 -18.57
N PRO A 292 -13.38 -2.78 -17.64
CA PRO A 292 -13.61 -1.38 -17.30
C PRO A 292 -12.37 -0.77 -16.62
N PHE A 293 -12.25 0.56 -16.68
CA PHE A 293 -11.28 1.30 -15.88
C PHE A 293 -11.89 1.74 -14.56
N ALA A 294 -11.09 1.69 -13.49
CA ALA A 294 -11.40 2.41 -12.27
C ALA A 294 -10.96 3.88 -12.40
N VAL A 295 -11.63 4.75 -11.67
CA VAL A 295 -11.32 6.18 -11.64
C VAL A 295 -10.99 6.65 -10.24
N MET A 296 -10.11 7.65 -10.16
CA MET A 296 -9.85 8.42 -8.95
C MET A 296 -10.54 9.76 -9.04
N MET A 297 -11.22 10.17 -7.95
CA MET A 297 -11.83 11.48 -7.79
C MET A 297 -11.32 12.12 -6.50
N GLU A 298 -11.32 13.46 -6.44
CA GLU A 298 -10.74 14.19 -5.32
C GLU A 298 -11.40 13.85 -3.97
N ASN A 299 -12.74 13.81 -3.95
CA ASN A 299 -13.54 13.66 -2.72
C ASN A 299 -14.91 13.02 -3.01
N VAL A 300 -15.63 12.67 -1.93
CA VAL A 300 -16.96 12.02 -2.00
C VAL A 300 -18.00 12.92 -2.65
N GLU A 301 -17.91 14.23 -2.51
CA GLU A 301 -18.82 15.19 -3.12
C GLU A 301 -18.74 15.10 -4.65
N THR A 302 -17.53 15.02 -5.19
CA THR A 302 -17.31 14.78 -6.63
C THR A 302 -17.87 13.43 -7.06
N VAL A 303 -17.63 12.35 -6.28
CA VAL A 303 -18.17 11.01 -6.56
C VAL A 303 -19.70 11.05 -6.64
N ARG A 304 -20.35 11.74 -5.71
CA ARG A 304 -21.80 11.90 -5.68
C ARG A 304 -22.38 12.63 -6.89
N THR A 305 -21.58 13.33 -7.66
CA THR A 305 -22.08 13.91 -8.93
C THR A 305 -22.33 12.83 -9.99
N PHE A 306 -21.60 11.72 -9.94
CA PHE A 306 -21.66 10.62 -10.93
C PHE A 306 -22.40 9.39 -10.40
N CYS A 307 -22.19 9.03 -9.14
CA CYS A 307 -22.65 7.78 -8.54
C CYS A 307 -23.65 8.00 -7.41
N GLN A 308 -24.45 6.97 -7.14
CA GLN A 308 -25.16 6.81 -5.88
C GLN A 308 -24.16 6.31 -4.85
N VAL A 309 -24.16 6.86 -3.63
CA VAL A 309 -23.22 6.52 -2.56
C VAL A 309 -23.99 6.36 -1.26
N SER A 310 -24.04 5.15 -0.73
CA SER A 310 -24.57 4.82 0.59
C SER A 310 -23.60 5.25 1.70
N GLU A 311 -24.03 5.18 2.96
CA GLU A 311 -23.17 5.47 4.11
C GLU A 311 -22.01 4.49 4.24
N ASP A 312 -22.27 3.19 4.05
CA ASP A 312 -21.23 2.14 4.09
C ASP A 312 -20.19 2.34 2.96
N GLU A 313 -20.63 2.65 1.75
CA GLU A 313 -19.74 2.96 0.62
C GLU A 313 -18.93 4.23 0.86
N GLN A 314 -19.52 5.25 1.47
CA GLN A 314 -18.79 6.46 1.88
C GLN A 314 -17.72 6.14 2.92
N GLN A 315 -18.01 5.30 3.91
CA GLN A 315 -17.02 4.87 4.91
C GLN A 315 -15.88 4.10 4.27
N LEU A 316 -16.13 3.24 3.29
CA LEU A 316 -15.08 2.54 2.53
C LEU A 316 -14.21 3.51 1.73
N LEU A 317 -14.82 4.45 1.00
CA LEU A 317 -14.10 5.45 0.21
C LEU A 317 -13.23 6.37 1.06
N GLY A 318 -13.74 6.84 2.21
CA GLY A 318 -13.05 7.79 3.08
C GLY A 318 -12.20 7.16 4.19
N GLY A 319 -12.28 5.84 4.36
CA GLY A 319 -11.62 5.09 5.44
C GLY A 319 -10.10 5.00 5.31
N SER A 320 -9.49 4.24 6.20
CA SER A 320 -8.03 4.04 6.23
C SER A 320 -7.49 3.16 5.11
N VAL A 321 -8.35 2.43 4.40
CA VAL A 321 -7.97 1.56 3.27
C VAL A 321 -8.12 2.25 1.93
N ARG A 322 -9.23 2.98 1.71
CA ARG A 322 -9.58 3.64 0.44
C ARG A 322 -9.44 2.70 -0.77
N PRO A 323 -10.19 1.58 -0.81
CA PRO A 323 -10.14 0.64 -1.94
C PRO A 323 -10.86 1.21 -3.16
N ILE A 324 -10.78 0.51 -4.29
CA ILE A 324 -11.70 0.72 -5.40
C ILE A 324 -13.08 0.17 -4.97
N VAL A 325 -14.08 1.04 -4.89
CA VAL A 325 -15.48 0.66 -4.58
C VAL A 325 -16.29 0.67 -5.86
N LEU A 326 -16.99 -0.42 -6.15
CA LEU A 326 -17.91 -0.50 -7.28
C LEU A 326 -19.23 0.19 -6.89
N LEU A 327 -19.47 1.35 -7.48
CA LEU A 327 -20.61 2.23 -7.17
C LEU A 327 -21.61 2.27 -8.32
N ARG A 328 -22.88 2.27 -7.99
CA ARG A 328 -23.95 2.39 -8.97
C ARG A 328 -23.99 3.78 -9.60
N LEU A 329 -23.95 3.86 -10.93
CA LEU A 329 -24.08 5.11 -11.66
C LEU A 329 -25.48 5.71 -11.50
N LYS A 330 -25.56 7.04 -11.47
CA LYS A 330 -26.84 7.74 -11.57
C LYS A 330 -27.43 7.58 -12.99
N PRO A 331 -28.75 7.42 -13.14
CA PRO A 331 -29.35 7.19 -14.46
C PRO A 331 -29.11 8.31 -15.50
N SER A 332 -28.85 9.54 -15.03
CA SER A 332 -28.61 10.71 -15.88
C SER A 332 -27.16 10.86 -16.33
N VAL A 333 -26.24 10.03 -15.81
CA VAL A 333 -24.80 10.14 -16.11
C VAL A 333 -24.47 9.32 -17.35
N GLN A 334 -23.78 9.97 -18.27
CA GLN A 334 -23.11 9.32 -19.41
C GLN A 334 -21.61 9.42 -19.18
N LEU A 335 -20.95 8.28 -19.15
CA LEU A 335 -19.49 8.20 -19.06
C LEU A 335 -18.86 8.37 -20.43
N THR A 336 -17.60 8.76 -20.44
CA THR A 336 -16.74 8.75 -21.62
C THR A 336 -16.72 7.34 -22.23
N PRO A 337 -16.90 7.19 -23.55
CA PRO A 337 -16.79 5.90 -24.23
C PRO A 337 -15.47 5.21 -23.91
N GLY A 338 -15.54 3.90 -23.72
CA GLY A 338 -14.37 3.10 -23.36
C GLY A 338 -14.02 3.11 -21.86
N LEU A 339 -14.69 3.86 -21.01
CA LEU A 339 -14.39 3.88 -19.57
C LEU A 339 -14.99 2.66 -18.84
N ALA A 340 -16.31 2.48 -18.97
CA ALA A 340 -17.06 1.37 -18.38
C ALA A 340 -18.30 1.04 -19.21
N ASP A 341 -18.10 0.74 -20.49
CA ASP A 341 -19.18 0.56 -21.46
C ASP A 341 -20.14 -0.56 -21.04
N HIS A 342 -21.43 -0.31 -21.21
CA HIS A 342 -22.51 -1.24 -20.91
C HIS A 342 -22.62 -1.69 -19.44
N LEU A 343 -21.93 -1.00 -18.52
CA LEU A 343 -22.00 -1.29 -17.08
C LEU A 343 -22.85 -0.24 -16.35
N TYR A 344 -23.51 -0.68 -15.30
CA TYR A 344 -24.29 0.18 -14.40
C TYR A 344 -23.50 0.60 -13.16
N GLU A 345 -22.26 0.12 -13.04
CA GLU A 345 -21.34 0.39 -11.94
C GLU A 345 -20.05 0.97 -12.48
N LEU A 346 -19.46 1.86 -11.70
CA LEU A 346 -18.13 2.43 -11.91
C LEU A 346 -17.24 2.09 -10.71
N GLY A 347 -16.05 1.61 -10.96
CA GLY A 347 -15.03 1.46 -9.92
C GLY A 347 -14.44 2.82 -9.55
N VAL A 348 -14.63 3.28 -8.32
CA VAL A 348 -14.18 4.58 -7.84
C VAL A 348 -13.27 4.42 -6.64
N MET A 349 -12.18 5.20 -6.60
CA MET A 349 -11.31 5.34 -5.43
C MET A 349 -11.06 6.82 -5.12
N LEU A 350 -10.70 7.11 -3.88
CA LEU A 350 -10.15 8.41 -3.49
C LEU A 350 -8.62 8.32 -3.37
N PRO A 351 -7.90 9.45 -3.47
CA PRO A 351 -6.46 9.49 -3.24
C PRO A 351 -6.09 8.92 -1.86
N TYR A 352 -5.16 7.98 -1.82
CA TYR A 352 -4.73 7.33 -0.58
C TYR A 352 -3.27 7.62 -0.23
N THR A 353 -2.47 8.15 -1.17
CA THR A 353 -1.12 8.64 -0.92
C THR A 353 -1.07 10.16 -0.98
N PRO A 354 -0.12 10.82 -0.28
CA PRO A 354 0.04 12.27 -0.38
C PRO A 354 0.34 12.73 -1.82
N LEU A 355 1.11 11.95 -2.58
CA LEU A 355 1.38 12.25 -4.00
C LEU A 355 0.11 12.27 -4.84
N GLN A 356 -0.77 11.27 -4.66
CA GLN A 356 -2.06 11.22 -5.35
C GLN A 356 -2.99 12.36 -4.93
N MET A 357 -2.96 12.74 -3.63
CA MET A 357 -3.73 13.90 -3.12
C MET A 357 -3.29 15.18 -3.81
N LEU A 358 -1.98 15.42 -3.89
CA LEU A 358 -1.42 16.60 -4.56
C LEU A 358 -1.78 16.60 -6.06
N LEU A 359 -1.55 15.48 -6.75
CA LEU A 359 -1.85 15.35 -8.18
C LEU A 359 -3.35 15.58 -8.46
N MET A 360 -4.23 14.96 -7.67
CA MET A 360 -5.68 15.07 -7.86
C MET A 360 -6.18 16.48 -7.51
N HIS A 361 -5.65 17.09 -6.44
CA HIS A 361 -5.97 18.46 -6.05
C HIS A 361 -5.58 19.48 -7.14
N ASP A 362 -4.34 19.38 -7.66
CA ASP A 362 -3.87 20.27 -8.71
C ASP A 362 -4.61 20.03 -10.03
N PHE A 363 -4.98 18.77 -10.33
CA PHE A 363 -5.80 18.42 -11.48
C PHE A 363 -7.23 18.99 -11.37
N ALA A 364 -7.83 18.92 -10.17
CA ALA A 364 -9.14 19.51 -9.89
C ALA A 364 -9.12 21.05 -9.98
N ALA A 365 -8.05 21.69 -9.49
CA ALA A 365 -7.83 23.14 -9.66
C ALA A 365 -7.76 23.55 -11.14
N ALA A 366 -7.26 22.65 -12.00
CA ALA A 366 -7.25 22.79 -13.46
C ALA A 366 -8.58 22.34 -14.13
N ARG A 367 -9.67 22.21 -13.35
CA ARG A 367 -11.02 21.81 -13.77
C ARG A 367 -11.16 20.36 -14.26
N GLY A 368 -10.26 19.46 -13.91
CA GLY A 368 -10.45 18.02 -14.08
C GLY A 368 -11.25 17.43 -12.93
N ARG A 369 -12.04 16.38 -13.15
CA ARG A 369 -12.88 15.76 -12.10
C ARG A 369 -12.52 14.33 -11.81
N MET A 370 -12.04 13.60 -12.83
CA MET A 370 -11.77 12.17 -12.76
C MET A 370 -10.49 11.83 -13.51
N LEU A 371 -9.64 11.02 -12.88
CA LEU A 371 -8.49 10.39 -13.52
C LEU A 371 -8.75 8.88 -13.64
N VAL A 372 -8.51 8.30 -14.82
CA VAL A 372 -8.36 6.85 -14.92
C VAL A 372 -7.19 6.45 -14.01
N MET A 373 -7.39 5.36 -13.26
CA MET A 373 -6.36 4.77 -12.41
C MET A 373 -6.34 3.27 -12.65
N THR A 374 -5.38 2.79 -13.45
CA THR A 374 -5.24 1.36 -13.73
C THR A 374 -3.82 0.88 -13.45
N SER A 375 -3.64 -0.42 -13.17
CA SER A 375 -2.32 -0.99 -12.87
C SER A 375 -1.31 -0.66 -13.96
N GLY A 376 -0.09 -0.28 -13.55
CA GLY A 376 1.06 -0.03 -14.44
C GLY A 376 1.72 -1.34 -14.84
N ASN A 377 1.16 -1.98 -15.85
CA ASN A 377 1.68 -3.22 -16.44
C ASN A 377 1.25 -3.32 -17.91
N VAL A 378 1.96 -4.09 -18.69
CA VAL A 378 1.47 -4.60 -19.96
C VAL A 378 0.38 -5.64 -19.68
N HIS A 379 -0.47 -5.94 -20.66
CA HIS A 379 -1.59 -6.87 -20.47
C HIS A 379 -1.11 -8.22 -19.88
N ASP A 380 -1.78 -8.67 -18.81
CA ASP A 380 -1.55 -9.92 -18.08
C ASP A 380 -0.15 -10.10 -17.47
N GLU A 381 0.66 -9.05 -17.38
CA GLU A 381 1.89 -9.01 -16.60
C GLU A 381 1.64 -8.51 -15.17
N PRO A 382 2.54 -8.76 -14.22
CA PRO A 382 2.45 -8.18 -12.89
C PRO A 382 2.66 -6.66 -12.94
N ILE A 383 2.12 -5.95 -11.93
CA ILE A 383 2.31 -4.51 -11.81
C ILE A 383 3.81 -4.17 -11.64
N VAL A 384 4.31 -3.18 -12.37
CA VAL A 384 5.70 -2.72 -12.30
C VAL A 384 5.95 -2.00 -10.96
N THR A 385 7.10 -2.26 -10.33
CA THR A 385 7.46 -1.70 -9.02
C THR A 385 8.77 -0.91 -9.03
N ASP A 386 9.64 -1.16 -9.98
CA ASP A 386 10.96 -0.53 -10.12
C ASP A 386 10.92 0.63 -11.13
N ASP A 387 11.66 1.71 -10.87
CA ASP A 387 11.64 2.90 -11.72
C ASP A 387 12.33 2.67 -13.07
N ALA A 388 13.43 1.90 -13.13
CA ALA A 388 14.11 1.58 -14.38
C ALA A 388 13.27 0.61 -15.22
N GLU A 389 12.62 -0.37 -14.57
CA GLU A 389 11.64 -1.24 -15.21
C GLU A 389 10.47 -0.44 -15.78
N ALA A 390 9.97 0.59 -15.06
CA ALA A 390 8.88 1.42 -15.52
C ALA A 390 9.22 2.19 -16.81
N LEU A 391 10.44 2.70 -16.94
CA LEU A 391 10.90 3.38 -18.16
C LEU A 391 10.91 2.44 -19.36
N SER A 392 11.34 1.19 -19.18
CA SER A 392 11.39 0.20 -20.26
C SER A 392 10.03 -0.43 -20.57
N ALA A 393 9.31 -0.91 -19.56
CA ALA A 393 8.06 -1.66 -19.76
C ALA A 393 6.86 -0.75 -20.05
N LEU A 394 6.79 0.43 -19.40
CA LEU A 394 5.65 1.34 -19.55
C LEU A 394 5.91 2.47 -20.57
N GLY A 395 7.15 2.64 -21.05
CA GLY A 395 7.51 3.71 -21.99
C GLY A 395 6.85 3.59 -23.37
N GLY A 396 6.28 2.41 -23.72
CA GLY A 396 5.44 2.24 -24.90
C GLY A 396 3.96 2.62 -24.67
N ILE A 397 3.58 2.83 -23.40
CA ILE A 397 2.19 3.13 -23.01
C ILE A 397 2.06 4.55 -22.50
N ALA A 398 2.94 4.95 -21.56
CA ALA A 398 2.94 6.26 -20.94
C ALA A 398 3.81 7.27 -21.72
N ASP A 399 3.37 8.52 -21.75
CA ASP A 399 4.09 9.64 -22.36
C ASP A 399 5.12 10.23 -21.38
N ALA A 400 4.92 10.04 -20.06
CA ALA A 400 5.87 10.40 -19.01
C ALA A 400 5.74 9.46 -17.80
N VAL A 401 6.78 9.44 -16.95
CA VAL A 401 6.82 8.65 -15.71
C VAL A 401 7.06 9.57 -14.52
N LEU A 402 6.12 9.60 -13.58
CA LEU A 402 6.21 10.24 -12.28
C LEU A 402 6.64 9.19 -11.25
N GLY A 403 7.93 9.07 -11.03
CA GLY A 403 8.57 8.10 -10.14
C GLY A 403 8.96 8.70 -8.79
N ASN A 404 9.66 7.90 -7.99
CA ASN A 404 10.29 8.35 -6.76
C ASN A 404 11.38 7.36 -6.32
N ASN A 405 12.33 7.80 -5.51
CA ASN A 405 13.48 6.99 -5.06
C ASN A 405 13.21 6.08 -3.85
N ARG A 406 11.96 5.94 -3.37
CA ARG A 406 11.63 4.95 -2.34
C ARG A 406 11.35 3.59 -2.99
N ALA A 407 12.11 2.57 -2.59
CA ALA A 407 11.92 1.22 -3.10
C ALA A 407 10.60 0.60 -2.60
N ILE A 408 9.91 -0.10 -3.48
CA ILE A 408 8.74 -0.94 -3.17
C ILE A 408 9.24 -2.36 -2.90
N ARG A 409 8.85 -2.92 -1.74
CA ARG A 409 9.27 -4.26 -1.28
C ARG A 409 8.20 -5.33 -1.49
N ALA A 410 6.96 -4.94 -1.55
CA ALA A 410 5.85 -5.83 -1.84
C ALA A 410 5.02 -5.27 -2.99
N ARG A 411 4.82 -6.11 -3.99
CA ARG A 411 3.99 -5.83 -5.16
C ARG A 411 2.51 -5.94 -4.80
N TYR A 412 1.73 -4.91 -5.13
CA TYR A 412 0.29 -4.84 -4.84
C TYR A 412 -0.51 -4.24 -5.96
N ASP A 413 -1.62 -4.89 -6.27
CA ASP A 413 -2.77 -4.24 -6.93
C ASP A 413 -3.66 -3.51 -5.90
N ASP A 414 -4.53 -2.63 -6.38
CA ASP A 414 -5.59 -2.07 -5.55
C ASP A 414 -6.69 -3.11 -5.29
N SER A 415 -7.21 -3.13 -4.06
CA SER A 415 -8.39 -3.93 -3.73
C SER A 415 -9.62 -3.39 -4.44
N VAL A 416 -10.50 -4.30 -4.88
CA VAL A 416 -11.78 -3.97 -5.50
C VAL A 416 -12.88 -4.60 -4.65
N VAL A 417 -13.81 -3.77 -4.19
CA VAL A 417 -14.87 -4.19 -3.28
C VAL A 417 -16.23 -3.63 -3.73
N ARG A 418 -17.30 -4.21 -3.21
CA ARG A 418 -18.65 -3.64 -3.26
C ARG A 418 -19.39 -3.93 -1.96
N ILE A 419 -20.41 -3.14 -1.69
CA ILE A 419 -21.40 -3.41 -0.65
C ILE A 419 -22.55 -4.19 -1.29
N LEU A 420 -22.87 -5.35 -0.70
CA LEU A 420 -24.09 -6.09 -0.98
C LEU A 420 -25.14 -5.64 0.03
N ASP A 421 -26.23 -5.07 -0.47
CA ASP A 421 -27.37 -4.64 0.35
C ASP A 421 -28.41 -5.76 0.35
N PHE A 422 -28.72 -6.29 1.53
CA PHE A 422 -29.74 -7.31 1.77
C PHE A 422 -31.03 -6.72 2.35
N GLY A 423 -31.20 -5.41 2.25
CA GLY A 423 -32.36 -4.69 2.77
C GLY A 423 -32.42 -4.73 4.29
N GLN A 424 -33.53 -5.22 4.85
CA GLN A 424 -33.74 -5.25 6.32
C GLN A 424 -32.76 -6.19 7.06
N THR A 425 -32.07 -7.08 6.38
CA THR A 425 -31.09 -8.00 6.99
C THR A 425 -29.67 -7.42 7.07
N GLY A 426 -29.46 -6.19 6.58
CA GLY A 426 -28.19 -5.48 6.66
C GLY A 426 -27.42 -5.45 5.37
N SER A 427 -26.14 -5.13 5.45
CA SER A 427 -25.20 -5.09 4.33
C SER A 427 -23.98 -5.97 4.59
N ALA A 428 -23.26 -6.36 3.52
CA ALA A 428 -21.99 -7.07 3.65
C ALA A 428 -20.97 -6.59 2.62
N LEU A 429 -19.72 -6.56 3.03
CA LEU A 429 -18.58 -6.28 2.16
C LEU A 429 -18.26 -7.50 1.31
N GLN A 430 -18.30 -7.36 0.00
CA GLN A 430 -17.83 -8.37 -0.95
C GLN A 430 -16.50 -7.96 -1.57
N PHE A 431 -15.50 -8.84 -1.50
CA PHE A 431 -14.26 -8.69 -2.24
C PHE A 431 -14.42 -9.23 -3.67
N VAL A 432 -14.11 -8.38 -4.65
CA VAL A 432 -13.87 -8.80 -6.04
C VAL A 432 -12.38 -9.09 -6.23
N ARG A 433 -11.52 -8.30 -5.54
CA ARG A 433 -10.08 -8.48 -5.42
C ARG A 433 -9.64 -8.06 -4.03
N ARG A 434 -8.90 -8.91 -3.33
CA ARG A 434 -8.30 -8.60 -2.03
C ARG A 434 -6.79 -8.36 -2.22
N ALA A 435 -6.32 -7.15 -1.97
CA ALA A 435 -4.92 -6.73 -2.14
C ALA A 435 -4.60 -5.56 -1.20
N ARG A 436 -4.18 -4.39 -1.71
CA ARG A 436 -3.77 -3.23 -0.92
C ARG A 436 -4.80 -2.85 0.15
N GLY A 437 -4.29 -2.60 1.36
CA GLY A 437 -5.06 -2.18 2.53
C GLY A 437 -5.75 -3.31 3.30
N TYR A 438 -5.82 -4.52 2.71
CA TYR A 438 -6.37 -5.71 3.38
C TYR A 438 -5.32 -6.82 3.55
N ALA A 439 -4.56 -7.16 2.51
CA ALA A 439 -3.42 -8.05 2.68
C ALA A 439 -2.24 -7.26 3.29
N PRO A 440 -1.43 -7.86 4.16
CA PRO A 440 -1.37 -9.26 4.54
C PRO A 440 -2.16 -9.62 5.82
N THR A 441 -3.09 -8.77 6.26
CA THR A 441 -3.89 -9.05 7.46
C THR A 441 -4.56 -10.42 7.35
N PRO A 442 -4.39 -11.34 8.31
CA PRO A 442 -5.04 -12.65 8.24
C PRO A 442 -6.56 -12.56 8.43
N LEU A 443 -7.24 -13.60 8.00
CA LEU A 443 -8.63 -13.85 8.32
C LEU A 443 -8.67 -14.85 9.48
N HIS A 444 -9.32 -14.49 10.58
CA HIS A 444 -9.54 -15.40 11.69
C HIS A 444 -10.65 -16.38 11.34
N LEU A 445 -10.34 -17.65 11.40
CA LEU A 445 -11.29 -18.74 11.15
C LEU A 445 -11.90 -19.22 12.47
N ALA A 446 -13.11 -19.75 12.40
CA ALA A 446 -13.69 -20.44 13.56
C ALA A 446 -12.83 -21.65 13.94
N ASP A 447 -12.82 -22.02 15.22
CA ASP A 447 -11.96 -23.08 15.77
C ASP A 447 -12.07 -24.42 15.02
N GLU A 448 -13.25 -24.72 14.47
CA GLU A 448 -13.49 -25.94 13.66
C GLU A 448 -12.72 -25.97 12.32
N PHE A 449 -12.21 -24.81 11.86
CA PHE A 449 -11.40 -24.67 10.63
C PHE A 449 -9.93 -24.37 10.93
N ALA A 450 -9.54 -24.32 12.20
CA ALA A 450 -8.15 -24.10 12.57
C ALA A 450 -7.28 -25.29 12.13
N ALA A 451 -6.03 -25.01 11.75
CA ALA A 451 -5.07 -26.07 11.49
C ALA A 451 -4.74 -26.80 12.80
N PRO A 452 -4.46 -28.12 12.75
CA PRO A 452 -3.96 -28.85 13.91
C PRO A 452 -2.70 -28.17 14.47
N GLU A 453 -2.49 -28.29 15.77
CA GLU A 453 -1.32 -27.75 16.46
C GLU A 453 -0.02 -28.20 15.76
N HIS A 454 0.93 -27.30 15.60
CA HIS A 454 2.19 -27.50 14.88
C HIS A 454 2.05 -27.84 13.37
N THR A 455 0.88 -27.61 12.78
CA THR A 455 0.64 -27.82 11.35
C THR A 455 0.47 -26.48 10.65
N SER A 456 1.17 -26.27 9.55
CA SER A 456 1.00 -25.13 8.66
C SER A 456 0.63 -25.63 7.26
N ILE A 457 -0.34 -25.00 6.63
CA ILE A 457 -0.84 -25.40 5.31
C ILE A 457 -0.60 -24.25 4.34
N CYS A 458 -0.05 -24.53 3.15
CA CYS A 458 -0.05 -23.60 2.04
C CYS A 458 -1.05 -24.08 0.97
N ALA A 459 -2.08 -23.29 0.71
CA ALA A 459 -2.97 -23.47 -0.42
C ALA A 459 -2.48 -22.63 -1.59
N THR A 460 -2.19 -23.28 -2.72
CA THR A 460 -1.45 -22.69 -3.85
C THR A 460 -2.30 -21.77 -4.75
N GLY A 461 -3.62 -21.81 -4.60
CA GLY A 461 -4.56 -21.04 -5.42
C GLY A 461 -4.79 -21.62 -6.82
N PRO A 462 -5.71 -21.00 -7.58
CA PRO A 462 -6.06 -21.41 -8.95
C PRO A 462 -5.07 -20.88 -9.99
N GLU A 463 -5.27 -21.22 -11.26
CA GLU A 463 -4.46 -20.74 -12.38
C GLU A 463 -4.73 -19.26 -12.70
N GLN A 464 -5.99 -18.82 -12.62
CA GLN A 464 -6.40 -17.47 -12.95
C GLN A 464 -6.71 -16.64 -11.71
N LYS A 465 -6.31 -15.37 -11.71
CA LYS A 465 -6.49 -14.43 -10.58
C LYS A 465 -5.95 -15.00 -9.28
N THR A 466 -4.77 -15.63 -9.39
CA THR A 466 -4.17 -16.40 -8.31
C THR A 466 -3.96 -15.56 -7.06
N THR A 467 -4.28 -16.18 -5.93
CA THR A 467 -3.86 -15.85 -4.57
C THR A 467 -3.44 -17.14 -3.89
N ALA A 468 -2.37 -17.13 -3.11
CA ALA A 468 -2.07 -18.23 -2.20
C ALA A 468 -2.68 -17.96 -0.82
N CYS A 469 -2.74 -18.98 0.02
CA CYS A 469 -3.17 -18.83 1.40
C CYS A 469 -2.32 -19.71 2.32
N PHE A 470 -1.75 -19.10 3.33
CA PHE A 470 -1.08 -19.83 4.41
C PHE A 470 -2.02 -19.91 5.60
N LEU A 471 -2.26 -21.12 6.10
CA LEU A 471 -3.03 -21.35 7.31
C LEU A 471 -2.08 -21.82 8.42
N ARG A 472 -2.11 -21.12 9.54
CA ARG A 472 -1.41 -21.47 10.76
C ARG A 472 -2.36 -21.27 11.93
N GLU A 473 -2.62 -22.33 12.69
CA GLU A 473 -3.65 -22.32 13.75
C GLU A 473 -5.00 -21.84 13.21
N GLY A 474 -5.58 -20.79 13.77
CA GLY A 474 -6.83 -20.17 13.31
C GLY A 474 -6.64 -19.03 12.31
N ASP A 475 -5.41 -18.71 11.90
CA ASP A 475 -5.12 -17.57 11.04
C ASP A 475 -4.86 -17.97 9.59
N ALA A 476 -5.72 -17.49 8.68
CA ALA A 476 -5.58 -17.67 7.24
C ALA A 476 -4.97 -16.40 6.60
N PHE A 477 -3.70 -16.47 6.21
CA PHE A 477 -2.96 -15.41 5.54
C PHE A 477 -3.17 -15.51 4.02
N VAL A 478 -4.28 -14.94 3.54
CA VAL A 478 -4.55 -14.87 2.10
C VAL A 478 -3.65 -13.78 1.50
N THR A 479 -2.79 -14.19 0.55
CA THR A 479 -1.89 -13.25 -0.14
C THR A 479 -2.68 -12.22 -0.95
N GLN A 480 -2.00 -11.17 -1.38
CA GLN A 480 -2.56 -10.28 -2.39
C GLN A 480 -2.79 -11.04 -3.70
N HIS A 481 -3.70 -10.50 -4.51
CA HIS A 481 -3.87 -10.93 -5.90
C HIS A 481 -2.53 -10.80 -6.66
N VAL A 482 -2.12 -11.85 -7.35
CA VAL A 482 -0.87 -11.90 -8.12
C VAL A 482 -1.15 -11.76 -9.61
N GLY A 483 -2.06 -12.56 -10.16
CA GLY A 483 -2.42 -12.52 -11.58
C GLY A 483 -2.75 -13.90 -12.16
N ASP A 484 -2.62 -14.04 -13.47
CA ASP A 484 -2.88 -15.27 -14.20
C ASP A 484 -1.56 -16.01 -14.46
N MET A 485 -1.42 -17.24 -13.96
CA MET A 485 -0.18 -18.03 -13.90
C MET A 485 0.39 -18.43 -15.27
N GLU A 486 -0.40 -18.29 -16.34
CA GLU A 486 0.05 -18.57 -17.72
C GLU A 486 1.19 -17.64 -18.16
N ASN A 487 1.33 -16.47 -17.52
CA ASN A 487 2.43 -15.55 -17.77
C ASN A 487 3.64 -15.89 -16.88
N ALA A 488 4.84 -16.04 -17.46
CA ALA A 488 6.06 -16.39 -16.73
C ALA A 488 6.43 -15.37 -15.64
N LEU A 489 6.24 -14.06 -15.90
CA LEU A 489 6.52 -13.01 -14.92
C LEU A 489 5.54 -13.05 -13.73
N VAL A 490 4.28 -13.47 -13.97
CA VAL A 490 3.30 -13.70 -12.90
C VAL A 490 3.70 -14.91 -12.06
N ASN A 491 4.23 -15.95 -12.70
CA ASN A 491 4.75 -17.12 -12.01
C ASN A 491 5.92 -16.74 -11.07
N ASP A 492 6.87 -15.97 -11.57
CA ASP A 492 7.98 -15.47 -10.74
C ASP A 492 7.48 -14.60 -9.58
N ALA A 493 6.55 -13.69 -9.84
CA ALA A 493 5.92 -12.85 -8.79
C ALA A 493 5.13 -13.67 -7.76
N TRP A 494 4.57 -14.81 -8.15
CA TRP A 494 3.90 -15.73 -7.23
C TRP A 494 4.91 -16.40 -6.30
N PHE A 495 6.05 -16.87 -6.79
CA PHE A 495 7.13 -17.42 -5.96
C PHE A 495 7.69 -16.37 -5.00
N GLU A 496 7.99 -15.16 -5.49
CA GLU A 496 8.43 -14.04 -4.63
C GLU A 496 7.41 -13.77 -3.49
N THR A 497 6.12 -13.89 -3.79
CA THR A 497 5.05 -13.69 -2.82
C THR A 497 5.04 -14.81 -1.77
N LEU A 498 5.19 -16.07 -2.15
CA LEU A 498 5.27 -17.19 -1.21
C LEU A 498 6.47 -17.04 -0.27
N GLU A 499 7.66 -16.87 -0.82
CA GLU A 499 8.90 -16.69 -0.04
C GLU A 499 8.80 -15.53 0.93
N ARG A 500 8.17 -14.42 0.49
CA ARG A 500 7.98 -13.26 1.34
C ARG A 500 7.07 -13.54 2.52
N TYR A 501 5.94 -14.22 2.32
CA TYR A 501 5.01 -14.59 3.40
C TYR A 501 5.67 -15.59 4.36
N GLU A 502 6.35 -16.60 3.87
CA GLU A 502 7.11 -17.56 4.68
C GLU A 502 8.14 -16.85 5.56
N SER A 503 8.94 -15.97 4.95
CA SER A 503 9.99 -15.23 5.66
C SER A 503 9.43 -14.24 6.70
N LEU A 504 8.44 -13.43 6.32
CA LEU A 504 7.89 -12.40 7.22
C LEU A 504 7.13 -12.99 8.39
N PHE A 505 6.29 -14.01 8.14
CA PHE A 505 5.44 -14.58 9.18
C PHE A 505 6.06 -15.81 9.85
N GLY A 506 7.24 -16.26 9.40
CA GLY A 506 7.89 -17.45 9.94
C GLY A 506 7.05 -18.72 9.75
N ILE A 507 6.32 -18.82 8.63
CA ILE A 507 5.48 -19.96 8.31
C ILE A 507 6.26 -20.89 7.40
N THR A 508 6.47 -22.14 7.83
CA THR A 508 7.02 -23.20 6.99
C THR A 508 5.92 -24.21 6.76
N PRO A 509 5.35 -24.30 5.56
CA PRO A 509 4.27 -25.25 5.28
C PRO A 509 4.72 -26.68 5.52
N SER A 510 3.90 -27.45 6.23
CA SER A 510 4.06 -28.90 6.39
C SER A 510 3.08 -29.69 5.51
N LEU A 511 2.10 -29.01 4.93
CA LEU A 511 1.13 -29.57 4.00
C LEU A 511 0.85 -28.58 2.87
N LEU A 512 0.60 -29.10 1.67
CA LEU A 512 0.14 -28.33 0.52
C LEU A 512 -1.29 -28.71 0.14
N ALA A 513 -2.12 -27.69 -0.12
CA ALA A 513 -3.43 -27.84 -0.72
C ALA A 513 -3.42 -27.23 -2.12
N CYS A 514 -3.84 -27.96 -3.13
CA CYS A 514 -3.87 -27.47 -4.51
C CYS A 514 -5.20 -27.81 -5.18
N ASP A 515 -5.47 -27.15 -6.32
CA ASP A 515 -6.60 -27.49 -7.18
C ASP A 515 -6.46 -28.92 -7.74
N LYS A 516 -7.59 -29.52 -8.11
CA LYS A 516 -7.60 -30.86 -8.73
C LYS A 516 -7.25 -30.84 -10.22
N HIS A 517 -7.25 -29.67 -10.86
CA HIS A 517 -6.95 -29.55 -12.28
C HIS A 517 -5.48 -29.90 -12.55
N PRO A 518 -5.19 -30.96 -13.35
CA PRO A 518 -3.84 -31.52 -13.45
C PRO A 518 -2.86 -30.61 -14.19
N GLU A 519 -3.37 -29.69 -15.03
CA GLU A 519 -2.54 -28.83 -15.88
C GLU A 519 -2.23 -27.47 -15.26
N TYR A 520 -2.86 -27.09 -14.14
CA TYR A 520 -2.53 -25.84 -13.46
C TYR A 520 -1.06 -25.84 -13.01
N LEU A 521 -0.35 -24.74 -13.27
CA LEU A 521 1.06 -24.60 -12.88
C LEU A 521 1.22 -24.68 -11.36
N THR A 522 0.31 -24.07 -10.60
CA THR A 522 0.27 -24.17 -9.14
C THR A 522 0.08 -25.61 -8.64
N THR A 523 -0.75 -26.42 -9.35
CA THR A 523 -0.97 -27.83 -9.03
C THR A 523 0.24 -28.69 -9.39
N LYS A 524 0.88 -28.44 -10.54
CA LYS A 524 2.10 -29.14 -10.96
C LYS A 524 3.21 -28.90 -9.94
N TRP A 525 3.45 -27.62 -9.59
CA TRP A 525 4.43 -27.26 -8.58
C TRP A 525 4.15 -27.96 -7.23
N ALA A 526 2.90 -27.92 -6.74
CA ALA A 526 2.56 -28.56 -5.46
C ALA A 526 2.83 -30.05 -5.45
N ARG A 527 2.63 -30.76 -6.57
CA ARG A 527 2.89 -32.21 -6.70
C ARG A 527 4.38 -32.55 -6.76
N GLU A 528 5.22 -31.60 -7.17
CA GLU A 528 6.67 -31.78 -7.23
C GLU A 528 7.34 -31.57 -5.86
N GLN A 529 6.63 -30.91 -4.93
CA GLN A 529 7.13 -30.75 -3.56
C GLN A 529 7.04 -32.07 -2.80
N GLN A 530 8.00 -32.28 -1.91
CA GLN A 530 8.06 -33.50 -1.06
C GLN A 530 7.39 -33.31 0.30
N LEU A 531 6.32 -32.51 0.34
CA LEU A 531 5.55 -32.21 1.56
C LEU A 531 4.33 -33.14 1.70
#